data_b4ba16e34a8624500ddb00f2b8787b54
#
_entry.id   b4ba16e34a8624500ddb00f2b8787b54
#
_cell.length_a   1.000
_cell.length_b   1.000
_cell.length_c   1.000
_cell.angle_alpha   90.00
_cell.angle_beta   90.00
_cell.angle_gamma   90.00
#
_symmetry.space_group_name_H-M   'P 1'
#
loop_
_entity.id
_entity.type
_entity.pdbx_description
1 polymer ?
#
loop_
_entity_poly.entity_id
_entity_poly.type
_entity_poly.pdbx_seq_one_letter_code
_entity_poly.pdbx_strand_id
1 'polypeptide(L)'
;MMFIASLAFISCGDEVNELQTGAEVEAGAYARVLTSSADKTTNLLNPSSSSFDASIEFVDAESGNLVDSYSIYVTFKDNTIASDTAPDFSISDEVLIQTWEKSNFVSGDTYPTLAFTVSASEAISKLGLDLINAEGGDAFVYRGEITLSDGRTFSSTNSGVSINSELFYNDAFSFNS
;
A
#
# COMPACT_ATOMS: atom_id res chain seq x y z
N MET A 1 -2.47 51.41 60.21
CA MET A 1 -3.19 50.19 59.86
C MET A 1 -3.11 50.00 58.36
N MET A 2 -2.18 49.16 57.96
CA MET A 2 -1.77 49.02 56.55
C MET A 2 -2.31 47.69 56.03
N PHE A 3 -3.29 47.74 55.10
CA PHE A 3 -3.86 46.55 54.49
C PHE A 3 -3.00 46.10 53.31
N ILE A 4 -2.39 44.95 53.44
CA ILE A 4 -1.69 44.28 52.34
C ILE A 4 -2.71 43.42 51.59
N ALA A 5 -3.04 43.83 50.37
CA ALA A 5 -3.87 43.03 49.46
C ALA A 5 -2.99 41.97 48.80
N SER A 6 -3.22 40.71 49.14
CA SER A 6 -2.57 39.57 48.52
C SER A 6 -3.25 39.25 47.19
N LEU A 7 -2.56 39.52 46.04
CA LEU A 7 -3.01 39.05 44.76
C LEU A 7 -2.69 37.54 44.65
N ALA A 8 -3.73 36.73 44.65
CA ALA A 8 -3.63 35.32 44.26
C ALA A 8 -3.55 35.26 42.73
N PHE A 9 -2.40 34.89 42.20
CA PHE A 9 -2.30 34.46 40.79
C PHE A 9 -2.93 33.08 40.67
N ILE A 10 -4.11 33.05 40.06
CA ILE A 10 -4.69 31.79 39.58
C ILE A 10 -3.89 31.41 38.36
N SER A 11 -2.92 30.52 38.50
CA SER A 11 -2.30 29.82 37.38
C SER A 11 -3.39 29.03 36.70
N CYS A 12 -3.74 29.39 35.48
CA CYS A 12 -4.44 28.49 34.58
C CYS A 12 -3.55 27.27 34.42
N GLY A 13 -3.89 26.19 35.12
CA GLY A 13 -3.34 24.89 34.84
C GLY A 13 -3.72 24.57 33.38
N ASP A 14 -2.74 24.25 32.57
CA ASP A 14 -3.00 23.62 31.28
C ASP A 14 -3.86 22.38 31.54
N GLU A 15 -5.16 22.50 31.33
CA GLU A 15 -6.00 21.33 31.16
C GLU A 15 -5.51 20.63 29.91
N VAL A 16 -4.54 19.74 30.08
CA VAL A 16 -4.16 18.78 29.05
C VAL A 16 -5.44 18.05 28.72
N ASN A 17 -5.94 18.28 27.52
CA ASN A 17 -7.18 17.70 27.07
C ASN A 17 -7.03 16.17 27.11
N GLU A 18 -7.63 15.52 28.11
CA GLU A 18 -7.52 14.07 28.31
C GLU A 18 -7.95 13.26 27.08
N LEU A 19 -8.69 13.88 26.16
CA LEU A 19 -9.00 13.33 24.85
C LEU A 19 -7.76 13.22 23.92
N GLN A 20 -6.68 13.94 24.20
CA GLN A 20 -5.44 13.83 23.42
C GLN A 20 -4.40 12.89 24.09
N THR A 21 -4.52 12.60 25.38
CA THR A 21 -3.60 11.70 26.07
C THR A 21 -4.11 10.26 26.19
N GLY A 22 -5.37 10.00 25.81
CA GLY A 22 -5.99 8.66 25.91
C GLY A 22 -5.99 7.84 24.63
N ALA A 23 -5.68 8.44 23.49
CA ALA A 23 -5.45 7.69 22.26
C ALA A 23 -3.94 7.49 22.12
N GLU A 24 -3.43 6.32 22.42
CA GLU A 24 -2.16 5.89 21.87
C GLU A 24 -2.33 5.96 20.34
N VAL A 25 -1.71 6.95 19.72
CA VAL A 25 -1.65 7.01 18.26
C VAL A 25 -0.79 5.84 17.84
N GLU A 26 -1.44 4.77 17.45
CA GLU A 26 -0.75 3.57 16.99
C GLU A 26 0.05 3.94 15.75
N ALA A 27 1.37 3.86 15.86
CA ALA A 27 2.25 4.15 14.75
C ALA A 27 2.03 3.11 13.65
N GLY A 28 1.53 3.57 12.51
CA GLY A 28 1.37 2.77 11.30
C GLY A 28 2.60 2.78 10.42
N ALA A 29 2.51 2.07 9.31
CA ALA A 29 3.51 2.12 8.25
C ALA A 29 2.81 2.28 6.89
N TYR A 30 3.52 2.89 5.95
CA TYR A 30 3.12 2.91 4.54
C TYR A 30 4.33 2.75 3.63
N ALA A 31 4.09 2.33 2.40
CA ALA A 31 5.10 2.36 1.37
C ALA A 31 4.79 3.50 0.39
N ARG A 32 5.82 4.22 -0.04
CA ARG A 32 5.72 5.30 -1.01
C ARG A 32 6.36 4.88 -2.33
N VAL A 33 5.66 5.07 -3.45
CA VAL A 33 6.20 4.81 -4.79
C VAL A 33 7.24 5.86 -5.14
N LEU A 34 8.44 5.43 -5.45
CA LEU A 34 9.49 6.25 -6.04
C LEU A 34 9.40 6.23 -7.57
N THR A 35 9.26 5.04 -8.15
CA THR A 35 9.01 4.82 -9.57
C THR A 35 8.08 3.64 -9.76
N SER A 36 7.26 3.67 -10.79
CA SER A 36 6.38 2.56 -11.16
C SER A 36 6.17 2.50 -12.66
N SER A 37 6.00 1.31 -13.18
CA SER A 37 5.53 1.03 -14.52
C SER A 37 4.10 0.47 -14.52
N ALA A 38 3.39 0.59 -13.42
CA ALA A 38 1.95 0.38 -13.35
C ALA A 38 1.29 1.00 -14.56
N ASP A 39 0.22 1.10 -14.94
CA ASP A 39 -0.39 1.76 -16.12
C ASP A 39 0.22 1.42 -17.50
N LYS A 40 1.19 0.52 -17.58
CA LYS A 40 1.68 0.01 -18.87
C LYS A 40 0.79 -1.13 -19.34
N THR A 41 0.51 -1.10 -20.64
CA THR A 41 -0.29 -2.13 -21.30
C THR A 41 0.42 -3.48 -21.29
N THR A 42 -0.24 -4.50 -20.76
CA THR A 42 0.23 -5.88 -20.83
C THR A 42 0.00 -6.46 -22.23
N ASN A 43 1.05 -7.01 -22.85
CA ASN A 43 0.92 -7.70 -24.14
C ASN A 43 0.45 -9.15 -23.93
N LEU A 44 -0.85 -9.39 -24.06
CA LEU A 44 -1.46 -10.72 -23.88
C LEU A 44 -1.02 -11.76 -24.93
N LEU A 45 -0.54 -11.30 -26.12
CA LEU A 45 0.02 -12.19 -27.14
C LEU A 45 1.43 -12.67 -26.80
N ASN A 46 2.17 -11.93 -25.99
CA ASN A 46 3.49 -12.28 -25.48
C ASN A 46 3.66 -11.81 -24.03
N PRO A 47 2.99 -12.45 -23.07
CA PRO A 47 3.00 -12.02 -21.68
C PRO A 47 4.40 -12.01 -21.06
N SER A 48 5.31 -12.85 -21.55
CA SER A 48 6.69 -12.90 -21.06
C SER A 48 7.50 -11.63 -21.37
N SER A 49 7.02 -10.78 -22.28
CA SER A 49 7.64 -9.50 -22.61
C SER A 49 7.10 -8.33 -21.79
N SER A 50 6.13 -8.58 -20.93
CA SER A 50 5.47 -7.55 -20.11
C SER A 50 5.73 -7.79 -18.63
N SER A 51 6.01 -6.70 -17.93
CA SER A 51 6.20 -6.70 -16.47
C SER A 51 5.62 -5.44 -15.85
N PHE A 52 5.24 -5.56 -14.61
CA PHE A 52 5.01 -4.46 -13.67
C PHE A 52 6.28 -4.28 -12.84
N ASP A 53 6.87 -3.09 -12.90
CA ASP A 53 8.09 -2.77 -12.16
C ASP A 53 7.79 -1.61 -11.21
N ALA A 54 8.28 -1.69 -9.98
CA ALA A 54 8.21 -0.57 -9.04
C ALA A 54 9.46 -0.48 -8.17
N SER A 55 9.77 0.73 -7.75
CA SER A 55 10.67 1.02 -6.66
C SER A 55 9.91 1.80 -5.61
N ILE A 56 9.96 1.33 -4.38
CA ILE A 56 9.22 1.89 -3.24
C ILE A 56 10.17 2.16 -2.08
N GLU A 57 9.77 3.04 -1.17
CA GLU A 57 10.44 3.22 0.12
C GLU A 57 9.44 3.00 1.26
N PHE A 58 9.91 2.52 2.39
CA PHE A 58 9.10 2.20 3.55
C PHE A 58 9.20 3.29 4.61
N VAL A 59 8.06 3.79 5.05
CA VAL A 59 7.95 4.87 6.03
C VAL A 59 7.17 4.38 7.24
N ASP A 60 7.80 4.44 8.40
CA ASP A 60 7.18 4.17 9.71
C ASP A 60 7.77 5.11 10.78
N ALA A 61 7.35 4.95 12.03
CA ALA A 61 7.82 5.77 13.15
C ALA A 61 9.32 5.61 13.46
N GLU A 62 9.96 4.53 12.97
CA GLU A 62 11.39 4.24 13.16
C GLU A 62 12.17 4.31 11.84
N SER A 63 11.75 5.20 10.93
CA SER A 63 12.40 5.41 9.63
C SER A 63 12.44 4.13 8.77
N GLY A 64 11.34 3.37 8.75
CA GLY A 64 11.18 2.15 7.98
C GLY A 64 11.76 0.89 8.64
N ASN A 65 12.30 1.00 9.86
CA ASN A 65 12.95 -0.12 10.53
C ASN A 65 11.97 -1.13 11.14
N LEU A 66 10.71 -0.78 11.31
CA LEU A 66 9.67 -1.70 11.80
C LEU A 66 9.17 -2.65 10.72
N VAL A 67 9.34 -2.31 9.43
CA VAL A 67 8.89 -3.14 8.32
C VAL A 67 9.71 -4.42 8.24
N ASP A 68 9.03 -5.55 8.24
CA ASP A 68 9.62 -6.89 8.16
C ASP A 68 9.50 -7.49 6.76
N SER A 69 8.35 -7.30 6.11
CA SER A 69 8.15 -7.76 4.75
C SER A 69 7.16 -6.89 3.96
N TYR A 70 7.21 -7.06 2.63
CA TYR A 70 6.27 -6.49 1.69
C TYR A 70 5.79 -7.55 0.72
N SER A 71 4.48 -7.68 0.57
CA SER A 71 3.84 -8.69 -0.28
C SER A 71 3.03 -8.01 -1.39
N ILE A 72 3.03 -8.63 -2.57
CA ILE A 72 2.15 -8.25 -3.69
C ILE A 72 1.16 -9.37 -3.96
N TYR A 73 -0.10 -9.01 -4.01
CA TYR A 73 -1.23 -9.83 -4.42
C TYR A 73 -1.76 -9.35 -5.76
N VAL A 74 -2.42 -10.21 -6.50
CA VAL A 74 -3.03 -9.88 -7.79
C VAL A 74 -4.45 -10.42 -7.88
N THR A 75 -5.31 -9.64 -8.54
CA THR A 75 -6.61 -10.04 -9.07
C THR A 75 -6.67 -9.72 -10.56
N PHE A 76 -7.67 -10.23 -11.26
CA PHE A 76 -7.95 -9.87 -12.65
C PHE A 76 -9.35 -9.29 -12.76
N LYS A 77 -9.47 -8.17 -13.44
CA LYS A 77 -10.74 -7.49 -13.69
C LYS A 77 -11.05 -7.50 -15.15
N ASP A 78 -12.15 -8.17 -15.51
CA ASP A 78 -12.79 -8.08 -16.82
C ASP A 78 -13.55 -6.74 -16.88
N ASN A 79 -13.06 -5.84 -17.71
CA ASN A 79 -13.67 -4.53 -17.95
C ASN A 79 -14.43 -4.50 -19.29
N THR A 80 -14.50 -5.62 -20.01
CA THR A 80 -15.04 -5.71 -21.38
C THR A 80 -16.37 -6.44 -21.44
N ILE A 81 -17.01 -6.66 -20.30
CA ILE A 81 -18.32 -7.33 -20.19
C ILE A 81 -19.35 -6.62 -21.08
N ALA A 82 -19.79 -7.29 -22.14
CA ALA A 82 -20.63 -6.71 -23.19
C ALA A 82 -22.06 -6.36 -22.71
N SER A 83 -22.57 -7.01 -21.68
CA SER A 83 -23.92 -6.79 -21.13
C SER A 83 -24.07 -7.48 -19.77
N ASP A 84 -25.09 -7.12 -19.00
CA ASP A 84 -25.41 -7.72 -17.68
C ASP A 84 -25.68 -9.24 -17.73
N THR A 85 -25.82 -9.82 -18.92
CA THR A 85 -26.02 -11.26 -19.12
C THR A 85 -24.83 -11.96 -19.74
N ALA A 86 -23.77 -11.22 -20.11
CA ALA A 86 -22.52 -11.80 -20.59
C ALA A 86 -21.74 -12.47 -19.46
N PRO A 87 -20.89 -13.45 -19.77
CA PRO A 87 -19.99 -14.01 -18.76
C PRO A 87 -19.06 -12.92 -18.22
N ASP A 88 -18.81 -12.94 -16.92
CA ASP A 88 -17.78 -12.16 -16.24
C ASP A 88 -16.62 -13.12 -15.93
N PHE A 89 -15.45 -12.81 -16.49
CA PHE A 89 -14.22 -13.58 -16.32
C PHE A 89 -13.30 -12.99 -15.26
N SER A 90 -13.77 -12.01 -14.48
CA SER A 90 -13.00 -11.47 -13.37
C SER A 90 -12.60 -12.53 -12.36
N ILE A 91 -11.39 -12.44 -11.84
CA ILE A 91 -10.89 -13.29 -10.75
C ILE A 91 -10.70 -12.36 -9.54
N SER A 92 -11.69 -12.39 -8.64
CA SER A 92 -11.77 -11.51 -7.47
C SER A 92 -10.96 -12.02 -6.27
N ASP A 93 -10.70 -13.32 -6.22
CA ASP A 93 -9.89 -13.91 -5.16
C ASP A 93 -8.43 -13.50 -5.33
N GLU A 94 -7.91 -12.79 -4.34
CA GLU A 94 -6.51 -12.34 -4.38
C GLU A 94 -5.54 -13.51 -4.30
N VAL A 95 -4.55 -13.50 -5.18
CA VAL A 95 -3.49 -14.51 -5.21
C VAL A 95 -2.16 -13.85 -4.90
N LEU A 96 -1.43 -14.40 -3.93
CA LEU A 96 -0.09 -13.94 -3.58
C LEU A 96 0.89 -14.21 -4.75
N ILE A 97 1.50 -13.15 -5.24
CA ILE A 97 2.59 -13.24 -6.23
C ILE A 97 3.88 -13.55 -5.50
N GLN A 98 4.31 -12.63 -4.63
CA GLN A 98 5.60 -12.75 -3.95
C GLN A 98 5.60 -11.93 -2.66
N THR A 99 6.43 -12.37 -1.72
CA THR A 99 6.82 -11.63 -0.52
C THR A 99 8.32 -11.34 -0.58
N TRP A 100 8.69 -10.11 -0.28
CA TRP A 100 10.08 -9.68 -0.08
C TRP A 100 10.28 -9.40 1.40
N GLU A 101 11.21 -10.13 1.99
CA GLU A 101 11.61 -9.98 3.38
C GLU A 101 12.54 -8.77 3.56
N LYS A 102 12.67 -8.29 4.78
CA LYS A 102 13.56 -7.17 5.15
C LYS A 102 14.98 -7.32 4.61
N SER A 103 15.48 -8.53 4.47
CA SER A 103 16.80 -8.82 3.91
C SER A 103 16.95 -8.46 2.43
N ASN A 104 15.85 -8.27 1.72
CA ASN A 104 15.81 -7.80 0.33
C ASN A 104 15.81 -6.27 0.21
N PHE A 105 15.60 -5.56 1.32
CA PHE A 105 15.56 -4.11 1.32
C PHE A 105 16.95 -3.52 1.24
N VAL A 106 17.06 -2.42 0.51
CA VAL A 106 18.31 -1.67 0.35
C VAL A 106 18.24 -0.42 1.22
N SER A 107 19.33 -0.11 1.92
CA SER A 107 19.42 1.13 2.67
C SER A 107 19.34 2.33 1.72
N GLY A 108 18.31 3.17 1.90
CA GLY A 108 18.20 4.47 1.25
C GLY A 108 18.83 5.59 2.10
N ASP A 109 18.73 6.83 1.62
CA ASP A 109 19.26 7.99 2.35
C ASP A 109 18.58 8.23 3.69
N THR A 110 17.26 8.00 3.75
CA THR A 110 16.45 8.20 4.97
C THR A 110 15.65 6.94 5.32
N TYR A 111 15.12 6.25 4.31
CA TYR A 111 14.24 5.11 4.46
C TYR A 111 14.74 3.92 3.65
N PRO A 112 14.51 2.67 4.11
CA PRO A 112 14.78 1.48 3.31
C PRO A 112 13.95 1.49 2.02
N THR A 113 14.53 0.96 0.96
CA THR A 113 13.88 0.87 -0.35
C THR A 113 13.80 -0.57 -0.83
N LEU A 114 12.84 -0.85 -1.70
CA LEU A 114 12.69 -2.12 -2.41
C LEU A 114 12.41 -1.84 -3.88
N ALA A 115 13.17 -2.44 -4.77
CA ALA A 115 12.85 -2.52 -6.19
C ALA A 115 12.40 -3.94 -6.53
N PHE A 116 11.29 -4.07 -7.23
CA PHE A 116 10.74 -5.37 -7.60
C PHE A 116 10.11 -5.35 -8.98
N THR A 117 9.99 -6.54 -9.55
CA THR A 117 9.38 -6.81 -10.86
C THR A 117 8.42 -7.98 -10.71
N VAL A 118 7.22 -7.83 -11.26
CA VAL A 118 6.24 -8.91 -11.42
C VAL A 118 6.00 -9.13 -12.91
N SER A 119 6.28 -10.32 -13.42
CA SER A 119 6.00 -10.61 -14.83
C SER A 119 4.52 -10.89 -15.05
N ALA A 120 3.99 -10.45 -16.20
CA ALA A 120 2.61 -10.76 -16.57
C ALA A 120 2.38 -12.28 -16.70
N SER A 121 3.39 -13.03 -17.18
CA SER A 121 3.32 -14.50 -17.23
C SER A 121 3.13 -15.13 -15.86
N GLU A 122 3.79 -14.59 -14.84
CA GLU A 122 3.65 -15.09 -13.46
C GLU A 122 2.25 -14.79 -12.93
N ALA A 123 1.76 -13.56 -13.10
CA ALA A 123 0.40 -13.17 -12.69
C ALA A 123 -0.66 -14.07 -13.34
N ILE A 124 -0.60 -14.27 -14.67
CA ILE A 124 -1.49 -15.16 -15.42
C ILE A 124 -1.44 -16.58 -14.87
N SER A 125 -0.24 -17.12 -14.66
CA SER A 125 -0.05 -18.49 -14.17
C SER A 125 -0.59 -18.68 -12.76
N LYS A 126 -0.35 -17.72 -11.87
CA LYS A 126 -0.79 -17.76 -10.47
C LYS A 126 -2.31 -17.64 -10.34
N LEU A 127 -2.93 -16.79 -11.17
CA LEU A 127 -4.38 -16.64 -11.23
C LEU A 127 -5.06 -17.83 -11.92
N GLY A 128 -4.35 -18.62 -12.70
CA GLY A 128 -4.95 -19.64 -13.56
C GLY A 128 -5.82 -19.02 -14.67
N LEU A 129 -5.49 -17.79 -15.10
CA LEU A 129 -6.24 -17.05 -16.10
C LEU A 129 -6.10 -17.71 -17.47
N ASP A 130 -7.23 -18.07 -18.09
CA ASP A 130 -7.26 -18.48 -19.50
C ASP A 130 -7.28 -17.24 -20.39
N LEU A 131 -6.20 -17.03 -21.14
CA LEU A 131 -6.04 -15.87 -22.00
C LEU A 131 -7.08 -15.73 -23.12
N ILE A 132 -7.84 -16.78 -23.41
CA ILE A 132 -8.95 -16.69 -24.37
C ILE A 132 -10.09 -15.81 -23.85
N ASN A 133 -10.14 -15.60 -22.54
CA ASN A 133 -11.15 -14.80 -21.82
C ASN A 133 -10.64 -13.39 -21.49
N ALA A 134 -9.43 -13.04 -21.90
CA ALA A 134 -8.85 -11.73 -21.62
C ALA A 134 -8.79 -10.88 -22.89
N GLU A 135 -9.32 -9.68 -22.80
CA GLU A 135 -9.43 -8.74 -23.92
C GLU A 135 -8.69 -7.43 -23.66
N GLY A 136 -8.55 -6.61 -24.69
CA GLY A 136 -7.95 -5.28 -24.57
C GLY A 136 -8.89 -4.34 -23.78
N GLY A 137 -8.44 -3.90 -22.63
CA GLY A 137 -9.22 -3.09 -21.68
C GLY A 137 -9.39 -3.72 -20.31
N ASP A 138 -9.15 -5.02 -20.20
CA ASP A 138 -9.08 -5.72 -18.94
C ASP A 138 -7.82 -5.34 -18.16
N ALA A 139 -7.81 -5.59 -16.86
CA ALA A 139 -6.73 -5.13 -15.99
C ALA A 139 -6.28 -6.19 -14.98
N PHE A 140 -4.97 -6.29 -14.79
CA PHE A 140 -4.41 -6.85 -13.57
C PHE A 140 -4.40 -5.78 -12.48
N VAL A 141 -5.01 -6.08 -11.34
CA VAL A 141 -5.03 -5.19 -10.19
C VAL A 141 -4.12 -5.78 -9.11
N TYR A 142 -3.07 -5.06 -8.79
CA TYR A 142 -2.11 -5.47 -7.77
C TYR A 142 -2.38 -4.73 -6.47
N ARG A 143 -2.33 -5.45 -5.35
CA ARG A 143 -2.41 -4.90 -4.00
C ARG A 143 -1.12 -5.17 -3.24
N GLY A 144 -0.54 -4.09 -2.71
CA GLY A 144 0.60 -4.15 -1.80
C GLY A 144 0.16 -4.32 -0.35
N GLU A 145 0.97 -5.03 0.43
CA GLU A 145 0.77 -5.20 1.87
C GLU A 145 2.11 -5.19 2.60
N ILE A 146 2.21 -4.35 3.62
CA ILE A 146 3.34 -4.30 4.56
C ILE A 146 3.01 -5.17 5.75
N THR A 147 3.99 -5.97 6.21
CA THR A 147 3.96 -6.61 7.53
C THR A 147 5.05 -6.02 8.41
N LEU A 148 4.71 -5.63 9.63
CA LEU A 148 5.66 -5.15 10.62
C LEU A 148 6.23 -6.32 11.44
N SER A 149 7.35 -6.08 12.11
CA SER A 149 8.02 -7.04 12.98
C SER A 149 7.19 -7.52 14.18
N ASP A 150 6.13 -6.78 14.53
CA ASP A 150 5.16 -7.17 15.57
C ASP A 150 3.94 -7.93 15.01
N GLY A 151 3.91 -8.18 13.69
CA GLY A 151 2.86 -8.92 12.99
C GLY A 151 1.67 -8.07 12.53
N ARG A 152 1.64 -6.75 12.77
CA ARG A 152 0.61 -5.88 12.19
C ARG A 152 0.80 -5.77 10.69
N THR A 153 -0.31 -5.65 9.96
CA THR A 153 -0.31 -5.50 8.50
C THR A 153 -0.98 -4.20 8.07
N PHE A 154 -0.47 -3.60 6.99
CA PHE A 154 -0.99 -2.37 6.40
C PHE A 154 -1.11 -2.51 4.89
N SER A 155 -2.27 -2.10 4.35
CA SER A 155 -2.59 -2.13 2.92
C SER A 155 -3.65 -1.09 2.60
N SER A 156 -4.09 -0.99 1.36
CA SER A 156 -5.21 -0.11 0.96
C SER A 156 -6.51 -0.41 1.71
N THR A 157 -6.69 -1.61 2.26
CA THR A 157 -7.93 -2.01 2.93
C THR A 157 -8.05 -1.53 4.37
N ASN A 158 -6.93 -1.22 5.03
CA ASN A 158 -6.90 -0.78 6.42
C ASN A 158 -6.10 0.50 6.66
N SER A 159 -5.63 1.16 5.60
CA SER A 159 -4.99 2.47 5.68
C SER A 159 -6.02 3.59 5.69
N GLY A 160 -5.68 4.71 6.33
CA GLY A 160 -6.54 5.89 6.37
C GLY A 160 -6.71 6.55 5.00
N VAL A 161 -7.83 7.26 4.81
CA VAL A 161 -8.15 7.99 3.56
C VAL A 161 -7.01 8.91 3.12
N SER A 162 -6.28 9.50 4.05
CA SER A 162 -5.15 10.39 3.74
C SER A 162 -4.00 9.66 3.04
N ILE A 163 -3.77 8.40 3.37
CA ILE A 163 -2.75 7.56 2.73
C ILE A 163 -3.24 7.12 1.35
N ASN A 164 -4.47 6.60 1.26
CA ASN A 164 -5.04 6.04 0.03
C ASN A 164 -5.47 7.10 -1.01
N SER A 165 -5.35 8.41 -0.70
CA SER A 165 -5.86 9.47 -1.57
C SER A 165 -4.91 9.88 -2.70
N GLU A 166 -3.74 9.28 -2.82
CA GLU A 166 -2.67 9.56 -3.82
C GLU A 166 -2.16 11.02 -3.83
N LEU A 167 -2.94 11.99 -3.33
CA LEU A 167 -2.65 13.42 -3.44
C LEU A 167 -1.36 13.86 -2.71
N PHE A 168 -0.96 13.13 -1.65
CA PHE A 168 0.18 13.51 -0.82
C PHE A 168 1.20 12.40 -0.60
N TYR A 169 0.75 11.14 -0.62
CA TYR A 169 1.59 10.03 -0.15
C TYR A 169 2.09 9.12 -1.26
N ASN A 170 1.46 9.15 -2.47
CA ASN A 170 1.82 8.27 -3.59
C ASN A 170 2.03 6.83 -3.11
N ASP A 171 1.00 6.29 -2.42
CA ASP A 171 1.12 5.01 -1.72
C ASP A 171 1.37 3.84 -2.68
N ALA A 172 2.02 2.80 -2.17
CA ALA A 172 2.36 1.59 -2.89
C ALA A 172 1.41 0.43 -2.54
N PHE A 173 0.13 0.74 -2.28
CA PHE A 173 -0.85 -0.26 -1.89
C PHE A 173 -1.79 -0.68 -3.01
N SER A 174 -1.83 0.06 -4.14
CA SER A 174 -2.66 -0.29 -5.29
C SER A 174 -1.99 0.10 -6.60
N PHE A 175 -1.97 -0.83 -7.56
CA PHE A 175 -1.42 -0.60 -8.89
C PHE A 175 -2.29 -1.32 -9.94
N ASN A 176 -2.38 -0.76 -11.15
CA ASN A 176 -3.09 -1.35 -12.28
C ASN A 176 -2.13 -1.53 -13.47
N SER A 177 -2.33 -2.58 -14.26
CA SER A 177 -1.58 -2.85 -15.49
C SER A 177 -2.43 -3.58 -16.52
#